data_157b1857ed5364e1b49a8825f1ff63a2
#
_entry.id   157b1857ed5364e1b49a8825f1ff63a2
#
_cell.length_a   1.000
_cell.length_b   1.000
_cell.length_c   1.000
_cell.angle_alpha   90.00
_cell.angle_beta   90.00
_cell.angle_gamma   90.00
#
_symmetry.space_group_name_H-M   'P 1'
#
loop_
_entity.id
_entity.type
_entity.pdbx_description
1 polymer ?
#
loop_
_entity_poly.entity_id
_entity_poly.type
_entity_poly.pdbx_seq_one_letter_code
_entity_poly.pdbx_strand_id
1 'polypeptide(L)'
;MIRAGYLIDNQGYQSGTPDTYMSGWGYEYLQDISYHTEGWKYEYVLGTFSELIAKHEAGEIDLMSSISYTPERAENLFYSTNPSGKKCYYVYVKPDRGDLTVGDPEALRGKTIGVNPDVLQTTEGKAWLAERGIDVTYKEYATGGEVFSALSSGEVDAIIMNDVLSSDDAMPVFYVGESDYYFTVPKSRPDIMAELDAAMAQILTSNPHYNDEFKARYSAINVGSSSLTDRERDWLASCDNTVTVGYLDNLRPYSLRGKDNQMEGALSAVVSDMRERFGITVNERAYSSNSDSEAALGRGEIDVALPFAKDY
;
A
#
# COMPACT_ATOMS: atom_id res chain seq x y z
N MET A 1 31.39 -9.46 -5.03
CA MET A 1 30.34 -9.06 -5.98
C MET A 1 29.11 -9.88 -5.69
N ILE A 2 27.94 -9.26 -5.48
CA ILE A 2 26.65 -9.89 -5.18
C ILE A 2 25.72 -9.66 -6.37
N ARG A 3 25.23 -10.73 -6.98
CA ARG A 3 24.23 -10.65 -8.05
C ARG A 3 22.86 -10.40 -7.41
N ALA A 4 22.36 -9.18 -7.55
CA ALA A 4 21.10 -8.76 -6.94
C ALA A 4 19.99 -8.70 -7.99
N GLY A 5 18.88 -9.39 -7.75
CA GLY A 5 17.69 -9.29 -8.57
C GLY A 5 17.08 -7.89 -8.46
N TYR A 6 16.76 -7.29 -9.62
CA TYR A 6 16.21 -5.96 -9.73
C TYR A 6 14.96 -5.97 -10.62
N LEU A 7 13.83 -5.68 -10.01
CA LEU A 7 12.54 -5.74 -10.67
C LEU A 7 12.39 -4.58 -11.67
N ILE A 8 12.04 -4.89 -12.91
CA ILE A 8 11.61 -3.90 -13.88
C ILE A 8 10.13 -3.54 -13.61
N ASP A 9 9.72 -2.33 -13.99
CA ASP A 9 8.34 -1.83 -13.85
C ASP A 9 7.76 -1.90 -12.41
N ASN A 10 8.62 -1.72 -11.41
CA ASN A 10 8.23 -1.68 -10.01
C ASN A 10 8.50 -0.28 -9.42
N GLN A 11 7.87 0.73 -10.03
CA GLN A 11 8.04 2.13 -9.66
C GLN A 11 7.73 2.35 -8.17
N GLY A 12 8.59 3.10 -7.50
CA GLY A 12 8.54 3.32 -6.05
C GLY A 12 9.38 2.31 -5.26
N TYR A 13 9.39 1.03 -5.64
CA TYR A 13 10.24 0.03 -4.99
C TYR A 13 11.63 -0.07 -5.64
N GLN A 14 11.68 -0.26 -6.94
CA GLN A 14 12.91 -0.26 -7.76
C GLN A 14 12.63 0.42 -9.09
N SER A 15 13.35 1.48 -9.40
CA SER A 15 13.17 2.29 -10.60
C SER A 15 14.50 2.56 -11.30
N GLY A 16 14.48 2.71 -12.60
CA GLY A 16 15.67 2.92 -13.42
C GLY A 16 16.42 1.63 -13.73
N THR A 17 17.58 1.77 -14.34
CA THR A 17 18.50 0.69 -14.72
C THR A 17 19.93 1.08 -14.40
N PRO A 18 20.92 0.16 -14.42
CA PRO A 18 22.33 0.50 -14.20
C PRO A 18 22.89 1.57 -15.14
N ASP A 19 22.30 1.72 -16.32
CA ASP A 19 22.71 2.73 -17.32
C ASP A 19 21.98 4.07 -17.16
N THR A 20 21.06 4.16 -16.18
CA THR A 20 20.27 5.34 -15.89
C THR A 20 20.33 5.67 -14.39
N TYR A 21 19.49 6.60 -13.93
CA TYR A 21 19.37 6.89 -12.50
C TYR A 21 18.53 5.81 -11.82
N MET A 22 19.15 5.05 -10.89
CA MET A 22 18.48 4.04 -10.08
C MET A 22 17.96 4.67 -8.79
N SER A 23 16.76 4.32 -8.40
CA SER A 23 16.09 4.85 -7.20
C SER A 23 15.03 3.88 -6.68
N GLY A 24 14.40 4.27 -5.59
CA GLY A 24 13.31 3.52 -4.97
C GLY A 24 13.74 2.79 -3.70
N TRP A 25 12.75 2.43 -2.90
CA TRP A 25 12.98 1.84 -1.59
C TRP A 25 13.90 0.61 -1.62
N GLY A 26 13.61 -0.38 -2.49
CA GLY A 26 14.43 -1.59 -2.58
C GLY A 26 15.85 -1.31 -3.04
N TYR A 27 16.07 -0.27 -3.86
CA TYR A 27 17.42 0.15 -4.25
C TYR A 27 18.16 0.79 -3.06
N GLU A 28 17.56 1.76 -2.38
CA GLU A 28 18.21 2.45 -1.26
C GLU A 28 18.51 1.50 -0.10
N TYR A 29 17.60 0.57 0.21
CA TYR A 29 17.84 -0.43 1.25
C TYR A 29 19.08 -1.30 0.92
N LEU A 30 19.25 -1.70 -0.35
CA LEU A 30 20.46 -2.40 -0.78
C LEU A 30 21.71 -1.54 -0.57
N GLN A 31 21.66 -0.22 -0.83
CA GLN A 31 22.80 0.66 -0.57
C GLN A 31 23.13 0.71 0.94
N ASP A 32 22.12 0.84 1.80
CA ASP A 32 22.31 0.85 3.25
C ASP A 32 22.87 -0.49 3.76
N ILE A 33 22.42 -1.63 3.23
CA ILE A 33 23.02 -2.93 3.53
C ILE A 33 24.50 -2.95 3.11
N SER A 34 24.82 -2.45 1.92
CA SER A 34 26.23 -2.43 1.44
C SER A 34 27.14 -1.57 2.30
N TYR A 35 26.60 -0.53 2.92
CA TYR A 35 27.33 0.32 3.86
C TYR A 35 27.69 -0.42 5.16
N HIS A 36 26.87 -1.38 5.57
CA HIS A 36 27.07 -2.19 6.77
C HIS A 36 27.70 -3.57 6.51
N THR A 37 28.11 -3.85 5.26
CA THR A 37 28.79 -5.10 4.88
C THR A 37 30.19 -4.81 4.31
N GLU A 38 31.14 -5.70 4.57
CA GLU A 38 32.53 -5.50 4.14
C GLU A 38 32.70 -5.92 2.67
N GLY A 39 32.88 -4.92 1.80
CA GLY A 39 33.24 -5.15 0.39
C GLY A 39 32.08 -5.55 -0.54
N TRP A 40 30.84 -5.47 -0.09
CA TRP A 40 29.70 -5.75 -0.97
C TRP A 40 29.62 -4.72 -2.10
N LYS A 41 29.45 -5.24 -3.32
CA LYS A 41 29.12 -4.49 -4.53
C LYS A 41 28.09 -5.29 -5.30
N TYR A 42 27.11 -4.62 -5.87
CA TYR A 42 26.02 -5.29 -6.58
C TYR A 42 26.25 -5.33 -8.09
N GLU A 43 25.97 -6.46 -8.67
CA GLU A 43 25.67 -6.64 -10.08
C GLU A 43 24.17 -6.86 -10.21
N TYR A 44 23.46 -5.91 -10.82
CA TYR A 44 22.01 -5.97 -10.91
C TYR A 44 21.55 -6.82 -12.08
N VAL A 45 20.75 -7.84 -11.79
CA VAL A 45 20.09 -8.70 -12.78
C VAL A 45 18.66 -8.22 -12.95
N LEU A 46 18.37 -7.64 -14.10
CA LEU A 46 17.05 -7.07 -14.42
C LEU A 46 16.08 -8.13 -14.92
N GLY A 47 14.81 -8.04 -14.55
CA GLY A 47 13.76 -8.94 -15.03
C GLY A 47 12.41 -8.72 -14.37
N THR A 48 11.42 -9.46 -14.84
CA THR A 48 10.11 -9.58 -14.18
C THR A 48 10.24 -10.40 -12.89
N PHE A 49 9.23 -10.35 -12.03
CA PHE A 49 9.25 -11.13 -10.79
C PHE A 49 9.43 -12.63 -11.05
N SER A 50 8.65 -13.20 -11.98
CA SER A 50 8.69 -14.64 -12.30
C SER A 50 10.05 -15.08 -12.86
N GLU A 51 10.67 -14.26 -13.71
CA GLU A 51 12.01 -14.55 -14.25
C GLU A 51 13.09 -14.52 -13.16
N LEU A 52 13.04 -13.50 -12.29
CA LEU A 52 14.04 -13.31 -11.25
C LEU A 52 13.92 -14.36 -10.15
N ILE A 53 12.71 -14.72 -9.72
CA ILE A 53 12.52 -15.74 -8.69
C ILE A 53 13.00 -17.11 -9.17
N ALA A 54 12.74 -17.48 -10.43
CA ALA A 54 13.24 -18.72 -11.00
C ALA A 54 14.79 -18.78 -11.04
N LYS A 55 15.44 -17.70 -11.47
CA LYS A 55 16.90 -17.57 -11.45
C LYS A 55 17.47 -17.61 -10.03
N HIS A 56 16.77 -17.01 -9.07
CA HIS A 56 17.18 -16.96 -7.69
C HIS A 56 17.12 -18.34 -7.03
N GLU A 57 16.05 -19.08 -7.23
CA GLU A 57 15.92 -20.47 -6.77
C GLU A 57 16.94 -21.40 -7.43
N ALA A 58 17.34 -21.12 -8.68
CA ALA A 58 18.41 -21.83 -9.38
C ALA A 58 19.83 -21.44 -8.92
N GLY A 59 19.98 -20.41 -8.06
CA GLY A 59 21.27 -19.90 -7.59
C GLY A 59 22.04 -19.04 -8.59
N GLU A 60 21.37 -18.55 -9.65
CA GLU A 60 21.93 -17.61 -10.62
C GLU A 60 21.91 -16.17 -10.09
N ILE A 61 21.06 -15.87 -9.12
CA ILE A 61 20.95 -14.62 -8.36
C ILE A 61 21.28 -14.92 -6.91
N ASP A 62 22.11 -14.09 -6.29
CA ASP A 62 22.57 -14.30 -4.91
C ASP A 62 21.63 -13.66 -3.86
N LEU A 63 20.95 -12.57 -4.22
CA LEU A 63 20.13 -11.77 -3.32
C LEU A 63 18.90 -11.23 -4.04
N MET A 64 17.74 -11.43 -3.44
CA MET A 64 16.50 -10.74 -3.85
C MET A 64 15.83 -10.09 -2.64
N SER A 65 15.13 -9.00 -2.91
CA SER A 65 14.30 -8.28 -1.94
C SER A 65 12.83 -8.38 -2.29
N SER A 66 11.95 -7.95 -1.37
CA SER A 66 10.49 -7.92 -1.58
C SER A 66 9.85 -9.30 -1.76
N ILE A 67 10.44 -10.34 -1.18
CA ILE A 67 9.94 -11.72 -1.29
C ILE A 67 9.05 -12.05 -0.07
N SER A 68 7.76 -12.28 -0.32
CA SER A 68 6.85 -12.81 0.70
C SER A 68 7.17 -14.27 0.98
N TYR A 69 7.06 -14.67 2.24
CA TYR A 69 7.30 -16.06 2.63
C TYR A 69 6.25 -16.99 2.03
N THR A 70 6.69 -18.08 1.43
CA THR A 70 5.87 -19.26 1.14
C THR A 70 6.65 -20.53 1.47
N PRO A 71 5.98 -21.63 1.89
CA PRO A 71 6.64 -22.91 2.17
C PRO A 71 7.46 -23.43 0.98
N GLU A 72 6.95 -23.29 -0.23
CA GLU A 72 7.58 -23.77 -1.46
C GLU A 72 8.90 -23.02 -1.72
N ARG A 73 8.92 -21.70 -1.59
CA ARG A 73 10.13 -20.90 -1.74
C ARG A 73 11.15 -21.21 -0.65
N ALA A 74 10.67 -21.45 0.58
CA ALA A 74 11.52 -21.78 1.70
C ALA A 74 12.24 -23.15 1.55
N GLU A 75 11.87 -23.98 0.59
CA GLU A 75 12.62 -25.19 0.25
C GLU A 75 13.99 -24.86 -0.37
N ASN A 76 14.10 -23.78 -1.14
CA ASN A 76 15.30 -23.40 -1.88
C ASN A 76 15.99 -22.13 -1.35
N LEU A 77 15.25 -21.29 -0.61
CA LEU A 77 15.71 -19.97 -0.17
C LEU A 77 15.78 -19.88 1.36
N PHE A 78 16.79 -19.18 1.85
CA PHE A 78 16.80 -18.58 3.18
C PHE A 78 16.10 -17.23 3.13
N TYR A 79 15.41 -16.91 4.20
CA TYR A 79 14.78 -15.62 4.46
C TYR A 79 15.54 -14.87 5.54
N SER A 80 15.72 -13.56 5.39
CA SER A 80 16.31 -12.74 6.44
C SER A 80 15.56 -12.89 7.77
N THR A 81 16.27 -12.82 8.88
CA THR A 81 15.69 -12.94 10.23
C THR A 81 14.63 -11.87 10.49
N ASN A 82 14.92 -10.64 10.06
CA ASN A 82 13.97 -9.55 10.16
C ASN A 82 13.29 -9.31 8.82
N PRO A 83 11.98 -9.02 8.80
CA PRO A 83 11.34 -8.57 7.57
C PRO A 83 11.93 -7.23 7.12
N SER A 84 11.98 -7.02 5.82
CA SER A 84 12.34 -5.72 5.24
C SER A 84 11.15 -4.78 5.12
N GLY A 85 9.94 -5.25 5.40
CA GLY A 85 8.73 -4.46 5.47
C GLY A 85 7.47 -5.32 5.37
N LYS A 86 6.32 -4.66 5.30
CA LYS A 86 4.99 -5.26 5.18
C LYS A 86 4.26 -4.70 3.97
N LYS A 87 3.57 -5.56 3.21
CA LYS A 87 2.66 -5.22 2.11
C LYS A 87 1.23 -5.51 2.52
N CYS A 88 0.34 -4.59 2.23
CA CYS A 88 -1.09 -4.82 2.27
C CYS A 88 -1.62 -5.04 0.85
N TYR A 89 -2.58 -5.91 0.69
CA TYR A 89 -3.17 -6.30 -0.58
C TYR A 89 -4.57 -5.77 -0.71
N TYR A 90 -4.87 -5.20 -1.86
CA TYR A 90 -6.16 -4.59 -2.12
C TYR A 90 -6.71 -4.97 -3.48
N VAL A 91 -8.02 -4.94 -3.61
CA VAL A 91 -8.69 -4.75 -4.89
C VAL A 91 -8.69 -3.24 -5.17
N TYR A 92 -8.18 -2.86 -6.33
CA TYR A 92 -8.20 -1.48 -6.82
C TYR A 92 -9.15 -1.37 -8.01
N VAL A 93 -9.77 -0.22 -8.11
CA VAL A 93 -10.64 0.18 -9.25
C VAL A 93 -10.23 1.56 -9.74
N LYS A 94 -10.73 1.97 -10.91
CA LYS A 94 -10.58 3.37 -11.33
C LYS A 94 -11.38 4.29 -10.40
N PRO A 95 -10.89 5.48 -10.08
CA PRO A 95 -11.57 6.43 -9.20
C PRO A 95 -12.98 6.82 -9.64
N ASP A 96 -13.27 6.76 -10.96
CA ASP A 96 -14.56 7.12 -11.56
C ASP A 96 -15.60 5.97 -11.58
N ARG A 97 -15.25 4.80 -11.01
CA ARG A 97 -16.13 3.61 -10.98
C ARG A 97 -17.13 3.67 -9.83
N GLY A 98 -18.16 4.48 -9.99
CA GLY A 98 -19.24 4.59 -9.00
C GLY A 98 -20.09 3.32 -8.80
N ASP A 99 -19.96 2.32 -9.66
CA ASP A 99 -20.56 0.99 -9.54
C ASP A 99 -19.73 0.01 -8.68
N LEU A 100 -18.48 0.36 -8.38
CA LEU A 100 -17.54 -0.44 -7.60
C LEU A 100 -17.08 0.36 -6.37
N THR A 101 -17.97 0.55 -5.42
CA THR A 101 -17.71 1.39 -4.24
C THR A 101 -17.17 0.58 -3.06
N VAL A 102 -16.50 1.27 -2.15
CA VAL A 102 -16.08 0.72 -0.86
C VAL A 102 -17.30 0.19 -0.09
N GLY A 103 -17.19 -1.06 0.38
CA GLY A 103 -18.18 -1.66 1.31
C GLY A 103 -19.12 -2.70 0.72
N ASP A 104 -19.22 -2.85 -0.61
CA ASP A 104 -20.02 -3.91 -1.24
C ASP A 104 -19.19 -4.79 -2.18
N PRO A 105 -18.54 -5.88 -1.67
CA PRO A 105 -17.79 -6.81 -2.50
C PRO A 105 -18.60 -7.52 -3.60
N GLU A 106 -19.92 -7.64 -3.43
CA GLU A 106 -20.80 -8.27 -4.45
C GLU A 106 -20.81 -7.48 -5.77
N ALA A 107 -20.50 -6.20 -5.76
CA ALA A 107 -20.34 -5.39 -6.97
C ALA A 107 -19.23 -5.92 -7.92
N LEU A 108 -18.30 -6.75 -7.41
CA LEU A 108 -17.26 -7.40 -8.22
C LEU A 108 -17.78 -8.62 -9.01
N ARG A 109 -18.96 -9.13 -8.71
CA ARG A 109 -19.52 -10.32 -9.37
C ARG A 109 -19.64 -10.13 -10.89
N GLY A 110 -19.08 -11.09 -11.64
CA GLY A 110 -19.07 -11.07 -13.10
C GLY A 110 -18.10 -10.06 -13.72
N LYS A 111 -17.31 -9.35 -12.92
CA LYS A 111 -16.29 -8.40 -13.40
C LYS A 111 -15.02 -9.11 -13.84
N THR A 112 -14.21 -8.41 -14.64
CA THR A 112 -12.87 -8.85 -15.05
C THR A 112 -11.84 -8.22 -14.14
N ILE A 113 -11.01 -9.06 -13.49
CA ILE A 113 -9.97 -8.64 -12.58
C ILE A 113 -8.59 -8.93 -13.17
N GLY A 114 -7.78 -7.89 -13.31
CA GLY A 114 -6.38 -7.99 -13.72
C GLY A 114 -5.49 -8.43 -12.55
N VAL A 115 -4.61 -9.39 -12.80
CA VAL A 115 -3.69 -9.94 -11.79
C VAL A 115 -2.31 -10.20 -12.39
N ASN A 116 -1.28 -10.18 -11.54
CA ASN A 116 0.04 -10.68 -11.88
C ASN A 116 0.15 -12.12 -11.35
N PRO A 117 0.50 -13.12 -12.16
CA PRO A 117 0.69 -14.50 -11.68
C PRO A 117 1.91 -14.61 -10.75
N ASP A 118 2.01 -15.73 -10.04
CA ASP A 118 3.15 -16.12 -9.19
C ASP A 118 3.46 -15.18 -8.01
N VAL A 119 2.58 -14.23 -7.71
CA VAL A 119 2.69 -13.33 -6.56
C VAL A 119 1.62 -13.60 -5.51
N LEU A 120 2.00 -13.48 -4.23
CA LEU A 120 1.14 -13.88 -3.11
C LEU A 120 -0.18 -13.09 -3.07
N GLN A 121 -0.17 -11.79 -3.39
CA GLN A 121 -1.40 -10.98 -3.42
C GLN A 121 -2.47 -11.53 -4.37
N THR A 122 -2.06 -12.15 -5.47
CA THR A 122 -3.01 -12.79 -6.41
C THR A 122 -3.65 -14.02 -5.80
N THR A 123 -2.87 -14.86 -5.12
CA THR A 123 -3.37 -16.04 -4.39
C THR A 123 -4.33 -15.63 -3.29
N GLU A 124 -3.94 -14.68 -2.44
CA GLU A 124 -4.76 -14.16 -1.35
C GLU A 124 -6.05 -13.49 -1.84
N GLY A 125 -5.96 -12.67 -2.89
CA GLY A 125 -7.13 -12.02 -3.47
C GLY A 125 -8.10 -13.01 -4.13
N LYS A 126 -7.59 -14.04 -4.82
CA LYS A 126 -8.42 -15.13 -5.36
C LYS A 126 -9.11 -15.91 -4.23
N ALA A 127 -8.42 -16.20 -3.14
CA ALA A 127 -8.98 -16.89 -1.97
C ALA A 127 -10.06 -16.02 -1.30
N TRP A 128 -9.81 -14.72 -1.12
CA TRP A 128 -10.75 -13.76 -0.53
C TRP A 128 -12.07 -13.66 -1.32
N LEU A 129 -12.01 -13.68 -2.66
CA LEU A 129 -13.20 -13.70 -3.53
C LEU A 129 -13.94 -15.04 -3.44
N ALA A 130 -13.19 -16.16 -3.47
CA ALA A 130 -13.76 -17.51 -3.40
C ALA A 130 -14.49 -17.77 -2.08
N GLU A 131 -13.94 -17.33 -0.94
CA GLU A 131 -14.57 -17.44 0.38
C GLU A 131 -15.92 -16.72 0.46
N ARG A 132 -16.09 -15.68 -0.35
CA ARG A 132 -17.36 -14.90 -0.45
C ARG A 132 -18.27 -15.41 -1.55
N GLY A 133 -17.87 -16.43 -2.30
CA GLY A 133 -18.64 -16.96 -3.43
C GLY A 133 -18.81 -15.97 -4.56
N ILE A 134 -17.86 -15.01 -4.73
CA ILE A 134 -17.90 -13.99 -5.78
C ILE A 134 -17.18 -14.50 -7.02
N ASP A 135 -17.93 -14.85 -8.06
CA ASP A 135 -17.40 -15.30 -9.33
C ASP A 135 -16.95 -14.12 -10.19
N VAL A 136 -15.69 -14.15 -10.63
CA VAL A 136 -15.05 -13.14 -11.48
C VAL A 136 -14.27 -13.81 -12.61
N THR A 137 -13.91 -13.03 -13.64
CA THR A 137 -12.97 -13.46 -14.68
C THR A 137 -11.60 -12.89 -14.39
N TYR A 138 -10.55 -13.72 -14.38
CA TYR A 138 -9.18 -13.24 -14.20
C TYR A 138 -8.50 -13.06 -15.55
N LYS A 139 -7.72 -11.96 -15.66
CA LYS A 139 -6.82 -11.69 -16.77
C LYS A 139 -5.41 -11.48 -16.25
N GLU A 140 -4.46 -12.26 -16.74
CA GLU A 140 -3.09 -12.30 -16.24
C GLU A 140 -2.16 -11.42 -17.09
N TYR A 141 -1.25 -10.72 -16.40
CA TYR A 141 -0.25 -9.83 -16.98
C TYR A 141 1.11 -10.11 -16.37
N ALA A 142 2.17 -9.97 -17.16
CA ALA A 142 3.52 -10.34 -16.73
C ALA A 142 4.11 -9.37 -15.68
N THR A 143 3.71 -8.10 -15.69
CA THR A 143 4.24 -7.06 -14.79
C THR A 143 3.14 -6.29 -14.08
N GLY A 144 3.48 -5.69 -12.94
CA GLY A 144 2.57 -4.79 -12.22
C GLY A 144 2.19 -3.55 -13.03
N GLY A 145 3.12 -3.02 -13.83
CA GLY A 145 2.86 -1.90 -14.74
C GLY A 145 1.80 -2.23 -15.78
N GLU A 146 1.84 -3.44 -16.35
CA GLU A 146 0.80 -3.90 -17.28
C GLU A 146 -0.56 -4.07 -16.62
N VAL A 147 -0.59 -4.55 -15.35
CA VAL A 147 -1.83 -4.66 -14.56
C VAL A 147 -2.46 -3.28 -14.38
N PHE A 148 -1.68 -2.26 -13.96
CA PHE A 148 -2.17 -0.89 -13.82
C PHE A 148 -2.59 -0.28 -15.16
N SER A 149 -1.84 -0.54 -16.22
CA SER A 149 -2.19 -0.06 -17.58
C SER A 149 -3.52 -0.64 -18.08
N ALA A 150 -3.79 -1.92 -17.77
CA ALA A 150 -5.05 -2.57 -18.10
C ALA A 150 -6.23 -1.96 -17.33
N LEU A 151 -6.02 -1.57 -16.07
CA LEU A 151 -7.02 -0.84 -15.28
C LEU A 151 -7.28 0.55 -15.89
N SER A 152 -6.22 1.35 -16.12
CA SER A 152 -6.33 2.72 -16.65
C SER A 152 -7.01 2.76 -18.02
N SER A 153 -6.72 1.78 -18.89
CA SER A 153 -7.36 1.67 -20.21
C SER A 153 -8.81 1.16 -20.16
N GLY A 154 -9.26 0.63 -19.03
CA GLY A 154 -10.57 0.00 -18.89
C GLY A 154 -10.65 -1.41 -19.51
N GLU A 155 -9.52 -2.05 -19.79
CA GLU A 155 -9.45 -3.43 -20.27
C GLU A 155 -9.88 -4.43 -19.20
N VAL A 156 -9.70 -4.08 -17.93
CA VAL A 156 -10.22 -4.78 -16.75
C VAL A 156 -11.02 -3.84 -15.88
N ASP A 157 -11.96 -4.37 -15.11
CA ASP A 157 -12.83 -3.61 -14.22
C ASP A 157 -12.13 -3.26 -12.88
N ALA A 158 -11.29 -4.17 -12.41
CA ALA A 158 -10.55 -4.06 -11.17
C ALA A 158 -9.21 -4.79 -11.27
N ILE A 159 -8.33 -4.56 -10.30
CA ILE A 159 -7.04 -5.27 -10.20
C ILE A 159 -6.79 -5.69 -8.75
N ILE A 160 -6.00 -6.76 -8.55
CA ILE A 160 -5.50 -7.16 -7.24
C ILE A 160 -4.01 -6.83 -7.20
N MET A 161 -3.64 -5.86 -6.35
CA MET A 161 -2.26 -5.38 -6.20
C MET A 161 -1.91 -5.11 -4.74
N ASN A 162 -0.62 -4.92 -4.47
CA ASN A 162 -0.15 -4.50 -3.16
C ASN A 162 0.05 -2.99 -3.10
N ASP A 163 0.18 -2.46 -1.87
CA ASP A 163 0.31 -1.03 -1.57
C ASP A 163 1.74 -0.47 -1.76
N VAL A 164 2.68 -1.30 -2.16
CA VAL A 164 4.05 -0.86 -2.53
C VAL A 164 4.05 -0.23 -3.92
N LEU A 165 3.15 -0.70 -4.79
CA LEU A 165 2.92 -0.14 -6.11
C LEU A 165 1.70 0.79 -6.05
N SER A 166 1.82 1.97 -6.61
CA SER A 166 0.73 2.94 -6.68
C SER A 166 0.58 3.50 -8.08
N SER A 167 -0.65 3.92 -8.40
CA SER A 167 -0.97 4.68 -9.59
C SER A 167 -2.07 5.66 -9.22
N ASP A 168 -1.99 6.88 -9.73
CA ASP A 168 -3.01 7.92 -9.54
C ASP A 168 -4.38 7.50 -10.13
N ASP A 169 -4.36 6.56 -11.08
CA ASP A 169 -5.55 6.01 -11.72
C ASP A 169 -6.18 4.82 -10.98
N ALA A 170 -5.68 4.47 -9.79
CA ALA A 170 -6.13 3.30 -9.05
C ALA A 170 -6.49 3.64 -7.60
N MET A 171 -7.74 3.37 -7.22
CA MET A 171 -8.26 3.57 -5.88
C MET A 171 -8.47 2.23 -5.18
N PRO A 172 -7.91 2.00 -3.97
CA PRO A 172 -8.16 0.79 -3.20
C PRO A 172 -9.59 0.79 -2.66
N VAL A 173 -10.33 -0.30 -2.90
CA VAL A 173 -11.73 -0.43 -2.46
C VAL A 173 -11.95 -1.56 -1.45
N PHE A 174 -11.16 -2.66 -1.53
CA PHE A 174 -11.26 -3.77 -0.59
C PHE A 174 -9.89 -4.24 -0.16
N TYR A 175 -9.68 -4.31 1.15
CA TYR A 175 -8.52 -4.98 1.74
C TYR A 175 -8.72 -6.50 1.64
N VAL A 176 -7.74 -7.21 1.10
CA VAL A 176 -7.83 -8.66 0.87
C VAL A 176 -6.79 -9.48 1.63
N GLY A 177 -5.80 -8.83 2.23
CA GLY A 177 -4.79 -9.49 3.03
C GLY A 177 -3.50 -8.67 3.16
N GLU A 178 -2.53 -9.26 3.86
CA GLU A 178 -1.20 -8.66 4.05
C GLU A 178 -0.14 -9.75 4.18
N SER A 179 1.12 -9.39 3.95
CA SER A 179 2.27 -10.22 4.31
C SER A 179 3.49 -9.38 4.63
N ASP A 180 4.34 -9.91 5.48
CA ASP A 180 5.71 -9.45 5.57
C ASP A 180 6.46 -9.87 4.31
N TYR A 181 7.47 -9.08 3.94
CA TYR A 181 8.40 -9.44 2.90
C TYR A 181 9.83 -9.28 3.37
N TYR A 182 10.71 -10.05 2.78
CA TYR A 182 12.04 -10.30 3.25
C TYR A 182 13.07 -10.11 2.13
N PHE A 183 14.33 -9.98 2.54
CA PHE A 183 15.43 -10.35 1.68
C PHE A 183 15.60 -11.87 1.69
N THR A 184 15.94 -12.42 0.55
CA THR A 184 16.17 -13.87 0.40
C THR A 184 17.49 -14.16 -0.28
N VAL A 185 18.07 -15.29 0.07
CA VAL A 185 19.37 -15.79 -0.42
C VAL A 185 19.21 -17.28 -0.73
N PRO A 186 19.74 -17.82 -1.84
CA PRO A 186 19.73 -19.26 -2.10
C PRO A 186 20.38 -20.04 -0.96
N LYS A 187 19.86 -21.23 -0.64
CA LYS A 187 20.42 -22.10 0.42
C LYS A 187 21.88 -22.51 0.18
N SER A 188 22.36 -22.39 -1.04
CA SER A 188 23.78 -22.57 -1.39
C SER A 188 24.72 -21.47 -0.89
N ARG A 189 24.17 -20.32 -0.42
CA ARG A 189 24.95 -19.15 0.00
C ARG A 189 24.62 -18.69 1.43
N PRO A 190 24.81 -19.57 2.44
CA PRO A 190 24.58 -19.21 3.84
C PRO A 190 25.52 -18.09 4.33
N ASP A 191 26.69 -17.92 3.68
CA ASP A 191 27.63 -16.84 3.92
C ASP A 191 26.97 -15.46 3.71
N ILE A 192 26.30 -15.28 2.59
CA ILE A 192 25.59 -14.02 2.27
C ILE A 192 24.47 -13.75 3.27
N MET A 193 23.69 -14.78 3.64
CA MET A 193 22.59 -14.61 4.61
C MET A 193 23.11 -14.16 5.98
N ALA A 194 24.22 -14.71 6.46
CA ALA A 194 24.79 -14.32 7.75
C ALA A 194 25.25 -12.86 7.77
N GLU A 195 25.90 -12.39 6.70
CA GLU A 195 26.33 -10.99 6.58
C GLU A 195 25.14 -10.05 6.42
N LEU A 196 24.11 -10.44 5.64
CA LEU A 196 22.87 -9.70 5.45
C LEU A 196 22.11 -9.49 6.77
N ASP A 197 21.92 -10.57 7.54
CA ASP A 197 21.22 -10.51 8.83
C ASP A 197 21.98 -9.61 9.82
N ALA A 198 23.30 -9.67 9.82
CA ALA A 198 24.12 -8.80 10.66
C ALA A 198 23.97 -7.32 10.27
N ALA A 199 23.98 -7.00 8.97
CA ALA A 199 23.77 -5.64 8.46
C ALA A 199 22.38 -5.13 8.80
N MET A 200 21.33 -5.91 8.54
CA MET A 200 19.95 -5.54 8.88
C MET A 200 19.78 -5.32 10.39
N ALA A 201 20.38 -6.16 11.23
CA ALA A 201 20.34 -5.98 12.68
C ALA A 201 21.00 -4.66 13.12
N GLN A 202 22.09 -4.24 12.49
CA GLN A 202 22.74 -2.96 12.77
C GLN A 202 21.85 -1.78 12.35
N ILE A 203 21.25 -1.83 11.15
CA ILE A 203 20.31 -0.81 10.65
C ILE A 203 19.14 -0.65 11.63
N LEU A 204 18.47 -1.75 11.98
CA LEU A 204 17.29 -1.74 12.86
C LEU A 204 17.62 -1.41 14.33
N THR A 205 18.84 -1.71 14.79
CA THR A 205 19.30 -1.29 16.12
C THR A 205 19.54 0.22 16.16
N SER A 206 20.07 0.78 15.07
CA SER A 206 20.32 2.22 14.94
C SER A 206 19.03 3.01 14.74
N ASN A 207 18.07 2.45 14.02
CA ASN A 207 16.75 3.02 13.78
C ASN A 207 15.67 1.92 13.81
N PRO A 208 14.98 1.68 14.96
CA PRO A 208 13.91 0.69 15.06
C PRO A 208 12.71 0.96 14.15
N HIS A 209 12.52 2.20 13.68
CA HIS A 209 11.45 2.61 12.77
C HIS A 209 11.88 2.69 11.29
N TYR A 210 13.08 2.20 10.98
CA TYR A 210 13.66 2.30 9.64
C TYR A 210 12.69 1.85 8.54
N ASN A 211 12.10 0.66 8.66
CA ASN A 211 11.20 0.11 7.66
C ASN A 211 9.91 0.96 7.51
N ASP A 212 9.37 1.49 8.61
CA ASP A 212 8.16 2.31 8.60
C ASP A 212 8.44 3.69 7.97
N GLU A 213 9.56 4.31 8.31
CA GLU A 213 10.00 5.58 7.73
C GLU A 213 10.29 5.45 6.24
N PHE A 214 10.93 4.34 5.83
CA PHE A 214 11.13 4.04 4.41
C PHE A 214 9.81 3.83 3.69
N LYS A 215 8.91 3.03 4.26
CA LYS A 215 7.57 2.85 3.70
C LYS A 215 6.86 4.19 3.55
N ALA A 216 6.85 5.04 4.57
CA ALA A 216 6.21 6.36 4.53
C ALA A 216 6.81 7.29 3.45
N ARG A 217 8.11 7.19 3.17
CA ARG A 217 8.78 8.00 2.15
C ARG A 217 8.42 7.58 0.72
N TYR A 218 8.24 6.29 0.48
CA TYR A 218 8.05 5.71 -0.86
C TYR A 218 6.65 5.17 -1.10
N SER A 219 5.89 4.81 -0.07
CA SER A 219 4.47 4.52 -0.19
C SER A 219 3.72 5.83 -0.33
N ALA A 220 3.83 6.42 -1.47
CA ALA A 220 2.76 7.28 -1.91
C ALA A 220 1.56 6.40 -2.31
N ILE A 221 0.85 5.84 -1.33
CA ILE A 221 -0.57 6.04 -1.40
C ILE A 221 -0.67 7.56 -1.20
N ASN A 222 -0.41 8.28 -2.26
CA ASN A 222 -0.84 9.66 -2.41
C ASN A 222 -2.36 9.57 -2.46
N VAL A 223 -2.97 9.49 -1.29
CA VAL A 223 -4.34 9.92 -1.08
C VAL A 223 -4.28 11.43 -1.20
N GLY A 224 -3.82 11.90 -2.36
CA GLY A 224 -3.84 13.29 -2.73
C GLY A 224 -5.21 13.66 -3.30
N SER A 225 -5.40 14.91 -3.66
CA SER A 225 -6.61 15.41 -4.34
C SER A 225 -6.99 14.62 -5.61
N SER A 226 -6.04 13.89 -6.19
CA SER A 226 -6.23 12.95 -7.31
C SER A 226 -6.99 11.66 -6.93
N SER A 227 -7.17 11.35 -5.64
CA SER A 227 -7.93 10.17 -5.18
C SER A 227 -9.44 10.41 -5.09
N LEU A 228 -9.90 11.64 -5.29
CA LEU A 228 -11.33 11.93 -5.34
C LEU A 228 -11.92 11.50 -6.68
N THR A 229 -13.02 10.77 -6.64
CA THR A 229 -13.84 10.49 -7.83
C THR A 229 -14.42 11.75 -8.42
N ASP A 230 -14.82 11.74 -9.69
CA ASP A 230 -15.50 12.88 -10.32
C ASP A 230 -16.76 13.28 -9.56
N ARG A 231 -17.52 12.30 -9.05
CA ARG A 231 -18.71 12.53 -8.24
C ARG A 231 -18.39 13.24 -6.92
N GLU A 232 -17.29 12.89 -6.26
CA GLU A 232 -16.85 13.55 -5.02
C GLU A 232 -16.34 14.95 -5.30
N ARG A 233 -15.63 15.16 -6.40
CA ARG A 233 -15.22 16.51 -6.86
C ARG A 233 -16.43 17.39 -7.18
N ASP A 234 -17.41 16.85 -7.90
CA ASP A 234 -18.65 17.56 -8.22
C ASP A 234 -19.44 17.91 -6.95
N TRP A 235 -19.50 16.97 -5.99
CA TRP A 235 -20.13 17.22 -4.69
C TRP A 235 -19.38 18.30 -3.90
N LEU A 236 -18.06 18.25 -3.79
CA LEU A 236 -17.25 19.28 -3.14
C LEU A 236 -17.42 20.63 -3.81
N ALA A 237 -17.43 20.67 -5.14
CA ALA A 237 -17.68 21.91 -5.88
C ALA A 237 -19.08 22.48 -5.61
N SER A 238 -20.10 21.61 -5.41
CA SER A 238 -21.47 22.01 -5.09
C SER A 238 -21.63 22.64 -3.69
N CYS A 239 -20.68 22.40 -2.77
CA CYS A 239 -20.64 22.98 -1.44
C CYS A 239 -19.45 23.94 -1.24
N ASP A 240 -19.01 24.58 -2.30
CA ASP A 240 -17.87 25.56 -2.31
C ASP A 240 -16.58 25.00 -1.68
N ASN A 241 -16.30 23.73 -1.90
CA ASN A 241 -15.18 22.99 -1.29
C ASN A 241 -15.13 23.11 0.26
N THR A 242 -16.31 23.19 0.87
CA THR A 242 -16.44 23.31 2.33
C THR A 242 -17.16 22.09 2.90
N VAL A 243 -16.54 21.46 3.89
CA VAL A 243 -17.08 20.30 4.62
C VAL A 243 -17.25 20.67 6.09
N THR A 244 -18.38 20.32 6.68
CA THR A 244 -18.65 20.52 8.11
C THR A 244 -18.48 19.21 8.86
N VAL A 245 -17.50 19.18 9.78
CA VAL A 245 -17.18 18.02 10.61
C VAL A 245 -17.73 18.22 12.02
N GLY A 246 -18.62 17.32 12.44
CA GLY A 246 -19.08 17.22 13.82
C GLY A 246 -18.13 16.38 14.65
N TYR A 247 -17.83 16.81 15.89
CA TYR A 247 -16.99 16.04 16.80
C TYR A 247 -17.53 16.12 18.26
N LEU A 248 -17.10 15.14 19.10
CA LEU A 248 -17.45 15.15 20.52
C LEU A 248 -16.51 16.06 21.30
N ASP A 249 -17.07 16.95 22.12
CA ASP A 249 -16.32 18.01 22.82
C ASP A 249 -15.58 17.53 24.08
N ASN A 250 -15.73 16.25 24.49
CA ASN A 250 -15.19 15.71 25.72
C ASN A 250 -14.67 14.26 25.64
N LEU A 251 -14.36 13.74 24.44
CA LEU A 251 -13.90 12.36 24.24
C LEU A 251 -12.36 12.27 24.23
N ARG A 252 -11.73 12.50 25.38
CA ARG A 252 -10.26 12.39 25.52
C ARG A 252 -9.78 10.94 25.39
N PRO A 253 -8.64 10.67 24.74
CA PRO A 253 -7.71 11.61 24.08
C PRO A 253 -8.06 11.93 22.63
N TYR A 254 -9.20 11.47 22.12
CA TYR A 254 -9.56 11.50 20.69
C TYR A 254 -10.02 12.88 20.23
N SER A 255 -10.96 13.49 20.94
CA SER A 255 -11.45 14.83 20.62
C SER A 255 -11.87 15.60 21.88
N LEU A 256 -11.64 16.88 21.86
CA LEU A 256 -12.12 17.85 22.86
C LEU A 256 -12.24 19.22 22.19
N ARG A 257 -13.06 20.09 22.78
CA ARG A 257 -13.18 21.46 22.30
C ARG A 257 -12.02 22.31 22.82
N GLY A 258 -11.22 22.83 21.88
CA GLY A 258 -10.16 23.78 22.17
C GLY A 258 -10.67 25.20 22.45
N LYS A 259 -9.75 26.12 22.76
CA LYS A 259 -10.07 27.49 23.14
C LYS A 259 -10.75 28.30 22.03
N ASP A 260 -10.45 27.99 20.78
CA ASP A 260 -10.96 28.68 19.59
C ASP A 260 -12.13 27.94 18.94
N ASN A 261 -12.80 27.06 19.69
CA ASN A 261 -13.84 26.14 19.21
C ASN A 261 -13.38 25.12 18.15
N GLN A 262 -12.08 25.00 17.92
CA GLN A 262 -11.51 23.98 17.05
C GLN A 262 -11.33 22.67 17.81
N MET A 263 -11.33 21.55 17.10
CA MET A 263 -11.08 20.23 17.68
C MET A 263 -9.61 20.09 18.05
N GLU A 264 -9.37 19.70 19.30
CA GLU A 264 -8.08 19.23 19.78
C GLU A 264 -8.13 17.72 20.04
N GLY A 265 -6.96 17.06 20.08
CA GLY A 265 -6.84 15.61 20.31
C GLY A 265 -6.45 14.84 19.03
N ALA A 266 -6.39 13.51 19.13
CA ALA A 266 -5.89 12.67 18.03
C ALA A 266 -6.68 12.83 16.72
N LEU A 267 -7.99 13.11 16.78
CA LEU A 267 -8.83 13.28 15.58
C LEU A 267 -8.62 14.62 14.88
N SER A 268 -7.98 15.61 15.53
CA SER A 268 -7.62 16.86 14.85
C SER A 268 -6.65 16.64 13.69
N ALA A 269 -5.82 15.59 13.76
CA ALA A 269 -4.93 15.20 12.67
C ALA A 269 -5.72 14.80 11.41
N VAL A 270 -6.86 14.15 11.54
CA VAL A 270 -7.74 13.79 10.40
C VAL A 270 -8.26 15.06 9.73
N VAL A 271 -8.68 16.05 10.50
CA VAL A 271 -9.17 17.33 9.98
C VAL A 271 -8.05 18.13 9.30
N SER A 272 -6.83 18.13 9.89
CA SER A 272 -5.64 18.73 9.23
C SER A 272 -5.35 18.05 7.90
N ASP A 273 -5.36 16.74 7.89
CA ASP A 273 -5.10 15.93 6.70
C ASP A 273 -6.14 16.21 5.59
N MET A 274 -7.43 16.34 5.94
CA MET A 274 -8.49 16.73 5.00
C MET A 274 -8.20 18.10 4.36
N ARG A 275 -7.77 19.08 5.16
CA ARG A 275 -7.42 20.43 4.67
C ARG A 275 -6.19 20.41 3.75
N GLU A 276 -5.15 19.68 4.17
CA GLU A 276 -3.86 19.67 3.48
C GLU A 276 -3.90 18.85 2.18
N ARG A 277 -4.53 17.68 2.21
CA ARG A 277 -4.55 16.77 1.04
C ARG A 277 -5.59 17.15 0.00
N PHE A 278 -6.77 17.56 0.44
CA PHE A 278 -7.87 17.84 -0.50
C PHE A 278 -8.05 19.33 -0.80
N GLY A 279 -7.32 20.20 -0.10
CA GLY A 279 -7.43 21.66 -0.28
C GLY A 279 -8.82 22.20 0.06
N ILE A 280 -9.57 21.50 0.95
CA ILE A 280 -10.93 21.87 1.34
C ILE A 280 -10.96 22.73 2.59
N THR A 281 -11.99 23.56 2.71
CA THR A 281 -12.32 24.25 3.95
C THR A 281 -13.07 23.30 4.86
N VAL A 282 -12.60 23.11 6.10
CA VAL A 282 -13.29 22.30 7.10
C VAL A 282 -13.81 23.19 8.22
N ASN A 283 -15.14 23.23 8.36
CA ASN A 283 -15.83 23.81 9.50
C ASN A 283 -15.98 22.75 10.59
N GLU A 284 -15.68 23.09 11.82
CA GLU A 284 -15.74 22.19 12.96
C GLU A 284 -16.91 22.55 13.88
N ARG A 285 -17.71 21.54 14.27
CA ARG A 285 -18.84 21.71 15.15
C ARG A 285 -18.80 20.70 16.29
N ALA A 286 -18.73 21.21 17.52
CA ALA A 286 -18.66 20.40 18.74
C ALA A 286 -20.07 19.95 19.17
N TYR A 287 -20.17 18.69 19.60
CA TYR A 287 -21.39 18.08 20.16
C TYR A 287 -21.07 17.44 21.52
N SER A 288 -22.05 17.45 22.42
CA SER A 288 -21.90 16.87 23.75
C SER A 288 -22.23 15.37 23.80
N SER A 289 -22.89 14.83 22.77
CA SER A 289 -23.24 13.41 22.67
C SER A 289 -23.19 12.90 21.22
N ASN A 290 -22.97 11.58 21.07
CA ASN A 290 -23.09 10.90 19.78
C ASN A 290 -24.48 11.09 19.16
N SER A 291 -25.54 10.95 19.96
CA SER A 291 -26.93 11.09 19.50
C SER A 291 -27.21 12.45 18.86
N ASP A 292 -26.66 13.54 19.45
CA ASP A 292 -26.83 14.89 18.89
C ASP A 292 -26.06 15.05 17.56
N SER A 293 -24.85 14.48 17.49
CA SER A 293 -24.01 14.48 16.28
C SER A 293 -24.67 13.65 15.15
N GLU A 294 -25.19 12.47 15.46
CA GLU A 294 -25.92 11.62 14.51
C GLU A 294 -27.20 12.28 14.00
N ALA A 295 -27.95 12.90 14.91
CA ALA A 295 -29.16 13.62 14.53
C ALA A 295 -28.84 14.83 13.61
N ALA A 296 -27.71 15.52 13.86
CA ALA A 296 -27.25 16.62 13.02
C ALA A 296 -26.80 16.11 11.63
N LEU A 297 -26.10 14.97 11.57
CA LEU A 297 -25.73 14.32 10.33
C LEU A 297 -26.97 13.93 9.52
N GLY A 298 -27.95 13.31 10.16
CA GLY A 298 -29.22 12.92 9.52
C GLY A 298 -30.04 14.09 9.01
N ARG A 299 -29.86 15.30 9.57
CA ARG A 299 -30.50 16.53 9.08
C ARG A 299 -29.66 17.30 8.04
N GLY A 300 -28.46 16.83 7.73
CA GLY A 300 -27.54 17.52 6.83
C GLY A 300 -26.95 18.82 7.42
N GLU A 301 -26.90 18.96 8.74
CA GLU A 301 -26.28 20.10 9.42
C GLU A 301 -24.76 19.96 9.52
N ILE A 302 -24.26 18.72 9.41
CA ILE A 302 -22.87 18.35 9.26
C ILE A 302 -22.76 17.28 8.18
N ASP A 303 -21.61 17.20 7.53
CA ASP A 303 -21.32 16.27 6.45
C ASP A 303 -20.60 15.01 6.96
N VAL A 304 -19.85 15.15 8.05
CA VAL A 304 -19.07 14.08 8.67
C VAL A 304 -19.23 14.14 10.19
N ALA A 305 -19.36 12.97 10.84
CA ALA A 305 -19.35 12.84 12.31
C ALA A 305 -18.12 12.03 12.77
N LEU A 306 -17.38 12.54 13.76
CA LEU A 306 -16.18 11.93 14.32
C LEU A 306 -16.21 11.90 15.86
N PRO A 307 -15.87 10.77 16.51
CA PRO A 307 -15.82 9.42 15.93
C PRO A 307 -17.23 8.85 15.76
N PHE A 308 -17.37 7.85 14.91
CA PHE A 308 -18.62 7.13 14.73
C PHE A 308 -18.40 5.65 15.11
N ALA A 309 -19.18 5.15 16.07
CA ALA A 309 -19.16 3.73 16.41
C ALA A 309 -20.11 2.98 15.48
N LYS A 310 -19.61 1.95 14.80
CA LYS A 310 -20.46 1.05 14.02
C LYS A 310 -21.15 0.09 15.00
N ASP A 311 -22.44 0.20 15.16
CA ASP A 311 -23.24 -0.82 15.85
C ASP A 311 -23.31 -2.07 14.96
N TYR A 312 -22.91 -3.21 15.52
CA TYR A 312 -22.94 -4.52 14.87
C TYR A 312 -24.25 -5.22 15.14
#